data_000aed3c315a162ca357d9aa162187d7
#
_entry.id   000aed3c315a162ca357d9aa162187d7
#
_cell.length_a   1.000
_cell.length_b   1.000
_cell.length_c   1.000
_cell.angle_alpha   90.00
_cell.angle_beta   90.00
_cell.angle_gamma   90.00
#
_symmetry.space_group_name_H-M   'P 1'
#
loop_
_entity.id
_entity.type
_entity.pdbx_description
1 polymer ?
#
loop_
_entity_poly.entity_id
_entity_poly.type
_entity_poly.pdbx_seq_one_letter_code
_entity_poly.pdbx_strand_id
1 'polypeptide(L)'
;MKYIDFQKAVDFSNSKSYDLVIVGAGAVGMYLATKYHDKQILIIESGGFGENEKYQNLNKLYNLGKILNSAEWGRRRAIGGTTIKWGGQSLPFQNIDFEDREWLTETKKWPFGLDELRDSYNCVNSWMGVDTKDYRKEIEGLLNYKPLTFNTSLIDFHFSKWAKKPNFNDIIKNKKTTHIDILYNATVSKLHMNSKSITSLTIRDFNKSIQYPLSVPVILANHTIESVRSLLILNAEYKFLTPLKSPLLGAGFGEHPCMVVGELKTLQPYNVQRKLNTQLHGISKYGVRLSISDELIRKNQLLNISASIFNRYDEGFNPYQELLDFNNIFKLKKIFNFGVLKSLIKTTFAYVFHRFVYKHGSSIDVTVMCEQEWLSNSRIELSENLDELGMPIINLLWKLSALTSKTVVEFSRVLQEEFKQLGLGEIVLDNAIESGDLVSIENKLTDVNHQMGGAVFGSDPENSILNPNLRVHEIDNLYVATAACFPSFSHSNPTLTLLALADRMEIDFSKRSAT
;
A
#
# COMPACT_ATOMS: atom_id res chain seq x y z
N MET A 1 16.40 -21.18 3.12
CA MET A 1 15.05 -20.92 3.67
C MET A 1 14.35 -22.26 3.90
N LYS A 2 13.81 -22.45 5.09
CA LYS A 2 13.08 -23.67 5.46
C LYS A 2 11.62 -23.27 5.72
N TYR A 3 10.67 -24.02 5.17
CA TYR A 3 9.24 -23.86 5.46
C TYR A 3 8.81 -24.93 6.44
N ILE A 4 8.17 -24.52 7.53
CA ILE A 4 7.73 -25.37 8.63
C ILE A 4 6.21 -25.21 8.76
N ASP A 5 5.49 -26.30 8.53
CA ASP A 5 4.03 -26.33 8.73
C ASP A 5 3.73 -26.45 10.22
N PHE A 6 3.13 -25.42 10.79
CA PHE A 6 2.79 -25.40 12.20
C PHE A 6 1.85 -26.55 12.59
N GLN A 7 0.93 -26.94 11.71
CA GLN A 7 0.00 -28.05 11.96
C GLN A 7 0.72 -29.40 12.14
N LYS A 8 1.86 -29.59 11.45
CA LYS A 8 2.64 -30.84 11.45
C LYS A 8 3.82 -30.81 12.42
N ALA A 9 4.24 -29.64 12.89
CA ALA A 9 5.36 -29.52 13.82
C ALA A 9 4.99 -30.04 15.22
N VAL A 10 5.66 -31.10 15.66
CA VAL A 10 5.39 -31.75 16.96
C VAL A 10 6.01 -30.97 18.11
N ASP A 11 7.28 -30.53 17.96
CA ASP A 11 8.03 -29.76 18.98
C ASP A 11 8.76 -28.57 18.32
N PHE A 12 8.03 -27.48 18.10
CA PHE A 12 8.64 -26.28 17.53
C PHE A 12 9.47 -25.48 18.56
N SER A 13 9.12 -25.56 19.84
CA SER A 13 9.64 -24.66 20.88
C SER A 13 11.13 -24.81 21.24
N ASN A 14 11.77 -25.94 20.93
CA ASN A 14 13.11 -26.28 21.48
C ASN A 14 14.21 -26.53 20.44
N SER A 15 13.96 -26.32 19.14
CA SER A 15 14.86 -26.87 18.11
C SER A 15 15.93 -25.92 17.56
N LYS A 16 15.78 -24.59 17.71
CA LYS A 16 16.72 -23.61 17.13
C LYS A 16 16.63 -22.25 17.84
N SER A 17 17.79 -21.63 18.07
CA SER A 17 17.86 -20.24 18.52
C SER A 17 17.76 -19.29 17.31
N TYR A 18 16.94 -18.25 17.43
CA TYR A 18 16.83 -17.17 16.47
C TYR A 18 17.33 -15.86 17.06
N ASP A 19 17.83 -14.97 16.21
CA ASP A 19 18.26 -13.63 16.58
C ASP A 19 17.12 -12.60 16.41
N LEU A 20 16.12 -12.93 15.60
CA LEU A 20 15.01 -12.05 15.25
C LEU A 20 13.75 -12.86 14.97
N VAL A 21 12.60 -12.38 15.46
CA VAL A 21 11.28 -12.91 15.12
C VAL A 21 10.50 -11.86 14.35
N ILE A 22 9.98 -12.22 13.17
CA ILE A 22 9.15 -11.37 12.32
C ILE A 22 7.75 -11.98 12.23
N VAL A 23 6.72 -11.22 12.58
CA VAL A 23 5.33 -11.64 12.46
C VAL A 23 4.77 -11.13 11.13
N GLY A 24 4.49 -12.04 10.20
CA GLY A 24 3.99 -11.77 8.86
C GLY A 24 5.03 -11.98 7.76
N ALA A 25 4.72 -12.85 6.80
CA ALA A 25 5.53 -13.13 5.62
C ALA A 25 5.09 -12.29 4.41
N GLY A 26 4.64 -11.05 4.65
CA GLY A 26 4.28 -10.08 3.61
C GLY A 26 5.49 -9.31 3.06
N ALA A 27 5.22 -8.18 2.38
CA ALA A 27 6.25 -7.35 1.74
C ALA A 27 7.42 -7.00 2.66
N VAL A 28 7.10 -6.45 3.84
CA VAL A 28 8.10 -5.97 4.79
C VAL A 28 8.85 -7.13 5.46
N GLY A 29 8.12 -8.17 5.91
CA GLY A 29 8.75 -9.33 6.55
C GLY A 29 9.76 -10.01 5.64
N MET A 30 9.41 -10.16 4.36
CA MET A 30 10.29 -10.72 3.34
C MET A 30 11.50 -9.82 3.04
N TYR A 31 11.28 -8.50 2.97
CA TYR A 31 12.37 -7.53 2.77
C TYR A 31 13.36 -7.58 3.93
N LEU A 32 12.90 -7.42 5.18
CA LEU A 32 13.74 -7.41 6.37
C LEU A 32 14.50 -8.71 6.57
N ALA A 33 13.88 -9.85 6.30
CA ALA A 33 14.56 -11.13 6.39
C ALA A 33 15.73 -11.25 5.40
N THR A 34 15.68 -10.57 4.25
CA THR A 34 16.81 -10.52 3.33
C THR A 34 17.84 -9.46 3.67
N LYS A 35 17.42 -8.36 4.33
CA LYS A 35 18.32 -7.29 4.81
C LYS A 35 19.25 -7.81 5.92
N TYR A 36 18.70 -8.50 6.92
CA TYR A 36 19.47 -9.04 8.05
C TYR A 36 20.00 -10.46 7.76
N HIS A 37 20.74 -10.60 6.67
CA HIS A 37 21.23 -11.88 6.15
C HIS A 37 22.28 -12.59 7.03
N ASP A 38 22.87 -11.89 8.00
CA ASP A 38 23.82 -12.39 8.99
C ASP A 38 23.14 -12.92 10.27
N LYS A 39 21.81 -12.80 10.39
CA LYS A 39 20.98 -13.20 11.53
C LYS A 39 20.17 -14.46 11.24
N GLN A 40 19.95 -15.30 12.26
CA GLN A 40 18.97 -16.39 12.17
C GLN A 40 17.57 -15.83 12.41
N ILE A 41 16.68 -15.94 11.43
CA ILE A 41 15.39 -15.29 11.43
C ILE A 41 14.25 -16.31 11.41
N LEU A 42 13.31 -16.15 12.32
CA LEU A 42 12.01 -16.81 12.28
C LEU A 42 10.96 -15.84 11.76
N ILE A 43 10.30 -16.21 10.66
CA ILE A 43 9.08 -15.55 10.20
C ILE A 43 7.89 -16.42 10.60
N ILE A 44 6.87 -15.82 11.21
CA ILE A 44 5.61 -16.49 11.59
C ILE A 44 4.51 -15.93 10.71
N GLU A 45 3.87 -16.80 9.90
CA GLU A 45 2.84 -16.44 8.94
C GLU A 45 1.54 -17.17 9.23
N SER A 46 0.45 -16.41 9.30
CA SER A 46 -0.88 -16.93 9.58
C SER A 46 -1.38 -17.90 8.50
N GLY A 47 -1.14 -17.59 7.23
CA GLY A 47 -1.57 -18.42 6.10
C GLY A 47 -0.51 -19.40 5.59
N GLY A 48 -0.83 -20.08 4.48
CA GLY A 48 0.03 -21.05 3.81
C GLY A 48 0.56 -20.57 2.45
N PHE A 49 0.86 -21.50 1.53
CA PHE A 49 1.37 -21.21 0.18
C PHE A 49 0.33 -20.63 -0.79
N GLY A 50 -0.92 -20.55 -0.41
CA GLY A 50 -2.02 -20.01 -1.19
C GLY A 50 -3.12 -19.51 -0.28
N GLU A 51 -4.19 -19.02 -0.89
CA GLU A 51 -5.35 -18.57 -0.15
C GLU A 51 -6.11 -19.79 0.38
N ASN A 52 -6.41 -19.77 1.68
CA ASN A 52 -7.27 -20.75 2.35
C ASN A 52 -8.40 -19.98 3.05
N GLU A 53 -9.63 -20.26 2.69
CA GLU A 53 -10.80 -19.54 3.16
C GLU A 53 -10.87 -19.46 4.69
N LYS A 54 -10.55 -20.54 5.40
CA LYS A 54 -10.53 -20.59 6.85
C LYS A 54 -9.60 -19.56 7.48
N TYR A 55 -8.40 -19.38 6.92
CA TYR A 55 -7.47 -18.34 7.36
C TYR A 55 -7.87 -16.94 6.88
N GLN A 56 -8.42 -16.82 5.66
CA GLN A 56 -8.90 -15.52 5.17
C GLN A 56 -10.07 -14.99 6.02
N ASN A 57 -10.94 -15.84 6.55
CA ASN A 57 -12.05 -15.47 7.43
C ASN A 57 -11.59 -14.76 8.72
N LEU A 58 -10.35 -14.95 9.16
CA LEU A 58 -9.76 -14.20 10.28
C LEU A 58 -9.56 -12.69 9.96
N ASN A 59 -9.76 -12.29 8.71
CA ASN A 59 -9.75 -10.88 8.30
C ASN A 59 -11.08 -10.15 8.54
N LYS A 60 -12.13 -10.84 8.97
CA LYS A 60 -13.44 -10.23 9.25
C LYS A 60 -13.31 -9.04 10.19
N LEU A 61 -14.08 -8.00 9.90
CA LEU A 61 -14.19 -6.81 10.73
C LEU A 61 -15.59 -6.18 10.60
N TYR A 62 -15.94 -5.29 11.51
CA TYR A 62 -17.18 -4.53 11.47
C TYR A 62 -16.88 -3.11 10.95
N ASN A 63 -17.45 -2.75 9.80
CA ASN A 63 -17.42 -1.38 9.28
C ASN A 63 -18.46 -0.54 10.03
N LEU A 64 -18.02 0.34 10.92
CA LEU A 64 -18.89 1.26 11.69
C LEU A 64 -18.86 2.70 11.15
N GLY A 65 -17.96 2.99 10.23
CA GLY A 65 -17.85 4.26 9.50
C GLY A 65 -18.19 4.10 8.03
N LYS A 66 -17.47 4.81 7.17
CA LYS A 66 -17.51 4.59 5.73
C LYS A 66 -17.09 3.15 5.40
N ILE A 67 -17.80 2.52 4.46
CA ILE A 67 -17.52 1.12 4.09
C ILE A 67 -16.14 1.03 3.43
N LEU A 68 -15.26 0.24 4.01
CA LEU A 68 -13.99 -0.16 3.44
C LEU A 68 -14.21 -1.47 2.67
N ASN A 69 -14.40 -1.38 1.36
CA ASN A 69 -14.72 -2.54 0.51
C ASN A 69 -13.61 -3.59 0.51
N SER A 70 -12.35 -3.14 0.61
CA SER A 70 -11.17 -4.01 0.61
C SER A 70 -10.82 -4.62 1.97
N ALA A 71 -11.59 -4.32 3.01
CA ALA A 71 -11.25 -4.66 4.39
C ALA A 71 -10.90 -6.15 4.61
N GLU A 72 -11.63 -7.04 3.99
CA GLU A 72 -11.43 -8.48 4.13
C GLU A 72 -10.67 -9.08 2.96
N TRP A 73 -11.12 -8.84 1.74
CA TRP A 73 -10.54 -9.45 0.54
C TRP A 73 -9.26 -8.78 0.04
N GLY A 74 -8.99 -7.53 0.40
CA GLY A 74 -7.77 -6.80 0.06
C GLY A 74 -6.55 -7.23 0.86
N ARG A 75 -6.75 -7.98 1.95
CA ARG A 75 -5.69 -8.51 2.81
C ARG A 75 -5.51 -10.01 2.58
N ARG A 76 -4.27 -10.47 2.47
CA ARG A 76 -3.98 -11.88 2.19
C ARG A 76 -3.16 -12.51 3.31
N ARG A 77 -3.73 -13.53 3.94
CA ARG A 77 -3.01 -14.42 4.86
C ARG A 77 -2.40 -15.56 4.03
N ALA A 78 -1.17 -15.37 3.62
CA ALA A 78 -0.42 -16.30 2.81
C ALA A 78 1.07 -15.92 2.80
N ILE A 79 1.95 -16.88 2.49
CA ILE A 79 3.38 -16.60 2.25
C ILE A 79 3.51 -15.68 1.03
N GLY A 80 4.09 -14.51 1.22
CA GLY A 80 4.10 -13.38 0.28
C GLY A 80 3.08 -12.29 0.62
N GLY A 81 2.12 -12.58 1.54
CA GLY A 81 1.08 -11.62 1.95
C GLY A 81 0.29 -11.08 0.77
N THR A 82 -0.13 -9.83 0.85
CA THR A 82 -0.90 -9.17 -0.22
C THR A 82 -0.11 -9.04 -1.54
N THR A 83 1.24 -9.20 -1.53
CA THR A 83 2.04 -9.14 -2.76
C THR A 83 1.75 -10.26 -3.76
N ILE A 84 1.05 -11.32 -3.37
CA ILE A 84 0.62 -12.38 -4.29
C ILE A 84 -0.49 -11.94 -5.26
N LYS A 85 -1.18 -10.84 -4.96
CA LYS A 85 -2.33 -10.32 -5.73
C LYS A 85 -2.22 -8.84 -6.13
N TRP A 86 -1.21 -8.11 -5.66
CA TRP A 86 -1.05 -6.70 -5.99
C TRP A 86 -0.45 -6.47 -7.38
N GLY A 87 -0.54 -5.23 -7.88
CA GLY A 87 0.02 -4.86 -9.18
C GLY A 87 1.54 -4.65 -9.19
N GLY A 88 2.19 -4.53 -8.04
CA GLY A 88 3.63 -4.25 -7.93
C GLY A 88 4.02 -2.79 -8.26
N GLN A 89 3.10 -1.85 -8.16
CA GLN A 89 3.36 -0.44 -8.46
C GLN A 89 4.21 0.22 -7.36
N SER A 90 5.24 0.95 -7.79
CA SER A 90 6.20 1.66 -6.95
C SER A 90 6.11 3.16 -7.23
N LEU A 91 5.92 3.95 -6.18
CA LEU A 91 5.84 5.41 -6.23
C LEU A 91 6.27 5.98 -4.88
N PRO A 92 7.28 6.87 -4.82
CA PRO A 92 7.71 7.49 -3.57
C PRO A 92 6.70 8.56 -3.12
N PHE A 93 6.71 8.88 -1.85
CA PHE A 93 6.08 10.09 -1.35
C PHE A 93 6.82 11.32 -1.87
N GLN A 94 6.14 12.46 -1.94
CA GLN A 94 6.67 13.74 -2.42
C GLN A 94 7.11 14.63 -1.25
N ASN A 95 7.88 15.69 -1.52
CA ASN A 95 8.35 16.60 -0.47
C ASN A 95 7.20 17.18 0.37
N ILE A 96 6.11 17.59 -0.29
CA ILE A 96 4.94 18.17 0.36
C ILE A 96 4.29 17.23 1.41
N ASP A 97 4.45 15.92 1.24
CA ASP A 97 3.88 14.91 2.16
C ASP A 97 4.61 14.88 3.51
N PHE A 98 5.87 15.37 3.55
CA PHE A 98 6.70 15.44 4.76
C PHE A 98 6.67 16.83 5.41
N GLU A 99 6.08 17.82 4.75
CA GLU A 99 5.99 19.18 5.26
C GLU A 99 4.90 19.30 6.35
N ASP A 100 5.15 20.22 7.28
CA ASP A 100 4.15 20.63 8.25
C ASP A 100 3.16 21.58 7.55
N ARG A 101 1.96 21.09 7.30
CA ARG A 101 0.87 21.83 6.65
C ARG A 101 -0.09 22.35 7.71
N GLU A 102 0.04 23.61 8.11
CA GLU A 102 -0.67 24.24 9.23
C GLU A 102 -2.20 24.10 9.17
N TRP A 103 -2.76 23.95 7.97
CA TRP A 103 -4.23 23.75 7.81
C TRP A 103 -4.68 22.30 8.11
N LEU A 104 -3.75 21.36 8.29
CA LEU A 104 -4.02 19.98 8.68
C LEU A 104 -3.86 19.84 10.20
N THR A 105 -4.82 20.34 10.94
CA THR A 105 -4.70 20.56 12.40
C THR A 105 -4.54 19.30 13.24
N GLU A 106 -5.08 18.16 12.80
CA GLU A 106 -4.94 16.87 13.50
C GLU A 106 -3.78 16.03 12.96
N THR A 107 -3.30 16.30 11.75
CA THR A 107 -2.25 15.50 11.10
C THR A 107 -0.95 15.55 11.89
N LYS A 108 -0.35 14.40 12.06
CA LYS A 108 0.92 14.25 12.78
C LYS A 108 2.10 14.57 11.85
N LYS A 109 3.21 15.00 12.45
CA LYS A 109 4.41 15.39 11.71
C LYS A 109 5.33 14.19 11.47
N TRP A 110 5.91 14.13 10.28
CA TRP A 110 7.04 13.24 10.03
C TRP A 110 8.22 13.69 10.89
N PRO A 111 8.96 12.76 11.54
CA PRO A 111 10.11 13.11 12.35
C PRO A 111 11.36 13.50 11.52
N PHE A 112 11.27 13.40 10.20
CA PHE A 112 12.32 13.71 9.22
C PHE A 112 11.72 14.01 7.85
N GLY A 113 12.54 14.56 6.93
CA GLY A 113 12.14 14.87 5.55
C GLY A 113 12.42 13.74 4.56
N LEU A 114 12.00 13.94 3.30
CA LEU A 114 12.19 12.99 2.20
C LEU A 114 13.65 12.56 1.99
N ASP A 115 14.60 13.47 2.23
CA ASP A 115 16.03 13.22 1.99
C ASP A 115 16.57 12.03 2.79
N GLU A 116 16.03 11.81 3.98
CA GLU A 116 16.39 10.66 4.83
C GLU A 116 15.98 9.29 4.25
N LEU A 117 15.07 9.28 3.28
CA LEU A 117 14.58 8.05 2.64
C LEU A 117 15.17 7.80 1.25
N ARG A 118 15.94 8.74 0.66
CA ARG A 118 16.42 8.63 -0.73
C ARG A 118 17.24 7.36 -0.98
N ASP A 119 18.19 7.07 -0.12
CA ASP A 119 19.04 5.88 -0.25
C ASP A 119 18.21 4.60 -0.04
N SER A 120 17.33 4.61 0.94
CA SER A 120 16.43 3.49 1.20
C SER A 120 15.45 3.25 0.04
N TYR A 121 14.94 4.28 -0.62
CA TYR A 121 14.15 4.13 -1.85
C TYR A 121 14.96 3.43 -2.95
N ASN A 122 16.23 3.78 -3.14
CA ASN A 122 17.11 3.15 -4.12
C ASN A 122 17.41 1.68 -3.78
N CYS A 123 17.70 1.38 -2.51
CA CYS A 123 17.89 0.02 -2.04
C CYS A 123 16.66 -0.84 -2.29
N VAL A 124 15.48 -0.36 -1.93
CA VAL A 124 14.22 -1.07 -2.09
C VAL A 124 13.85 -1.25 -3.56
N ASN A 125 13.99 -0.21 -4.40
CA ASN A 125 13.76 -0.32 -5.85
C ASN A 125 14.65 -1.41 -6.45
N SER A 126 15.95 -1.40 -6.14
CA SER A 126 16.89 -2.43 -6.58
C SER A 126 16.46 -3.83 -6.12
N TRP A 127 16.03 -3.97 -4.87
CA TRP A 127 15.57 -5.24 -4.32
C TRP A 127 14.31 -5.76 -5.03
N MET A 128 13.37 -4.87 -5.36
CA MET A 128 12.15 -5.20 -6.13
C MET A 128 12.43 -5.44 -7.63
N GLY A 129 13.65 -5.22 -8.11
CA GLY A 129 13.99 -5.29 -9.53
C GLY A 129 13.41 -4.12 -10.35
N VAL A 130 13.14 -3.02 -9.68
CA VAL A 130 12.81 -1.71 -10.28
C VAL A 130 14.11 -0.92 -10.46
N ASP A 131 14.20 -0.11 -11.51
CA ASP A 131 15.37 0.75 -11.70
C ASP A 131 15.42 1.87 -10.65
N THR A 132 16.61 2.42 -10.42
CA THR A 132 16.88 3.46 -9.42
C THR A 132 16.82 4.89 -9.97
N LYS A 133 16.40 5.05 -11.23
CA LYS A 133 16.21 6.38 -11.84
C LYS A 133 15.22 7.20 -11.03
N ASP A 134 15.35 8.51 -11.08
CA ASP A 134 14.32 9.37 -10.51
C ASP A 134 12.96 9.12 -11.18
N TYR A 135 11.91 9.60 -10.55
CA TYR A 135 10.55 9.34 -11.03
C TYR A 135 10.07 10.39 -12.05
N ARG A 136 10.98 11.16 -12.66
CA ARG A 136 10.67 12.19 -13.63
C ARG A 136 11.75 12.33 -14.71
N LYS A 137 12.78 13.19 -14.52
CA LYS A 137 13.73 13.62 -15.55
C LYS A 137 14.54 12.47 -16.17
N GLU A 138 15.04 11.58 -15.36
CA GLU A 138 15.82 10.45 -15.87
C GLU A 138 14.95 9.46 -16.67
N ILE A 139 13.67 9.30 -16.29
CA ILE A 139 12.71 8.48 -17.05
C ILE A 139 12.30 9.20 -18.34
N GLU A 140 12.07 10.51 -18.31
CA GLU A 140 11.83 11.31 -19.53
C GLU A 140 12.96 11.09 -20.54
N GLY A 141 14.22 11.19 -20.10
CA GLY A 141 15.40 10.94 -20.92
C GLY A 141 15.47 9.50 -21.45
N LEU A 142 15.23 8.51 -20.57
CA LEU A 142 15.23 7.09 -20.93
C LEU A 142 14.20 6.75 -22.02
N LEU A 143 13.03 7.34 -21.93
CA LEU A 143 11.90 7.10 -22.82
C LEU A 143 11.90 8.00 -24.05
N ASN A 144 12.77 9.01 -24.11
CA ASN A 144 12.64 10.16 -25.01
C ASN A 144 11.20 10.74 -24.95
N TYR A 145 10.67 10.82 -23.73
CA TYR A 145 9.32 11.24 -23.48
C TYR A 145 9.22 12.77 -23.48
N LYS A 146 8.27 13.29 -24.24
CA LYS A 146 7.95 14.72 -24.26
C LYS A 146 6.65 14.93 -23.50
N PRO A 147 6.68 15.44 -22.25
CA PRO A 147 5.48 15.67 -21.47
C PRO A 147 4.54 16.66 -22.16
N LEU A 148 3.29 16.68 -21.71
CA LEU A 148 2.35 17.75 -22.02
C LEU A 148 2.78 19.00 -21.23
N THR A 149 2.58 20.16 -21.82
CA THR A 149 2.96 21.46 -21.24
C THR A 149 1.80 22.04 -20.42
N PHE A 150 1.43 21.34 -19.34
CA PHE A 150 0.49 21.87 -18.36
C PHE A 150 1.05 23.13 -17.68
N ASN A 151 0.16 23.95 -17.14
CA ASN A 151 0.56 25.03 -16.24
C ASN A 151 1.15 24.41 -14.95
N THR A 152 2.47 24.56 -14.77
CA THR A 152 3.21 23.93 -13.67
C THR A 152 2.87 24.49 -12.29
N SER A 153 2.22 25.66 -12.20
CA SER A 153 1.68 26.17 -10.94
C SER A 153 0.34 25.48 -10.53
N LEU A 154 -0.25 24.68 -11.43
CA LEU A 154 -1.51 23.98 -11.21
C LEU A 154 -1.31 22.45 -11.20
N ILE A 155 -0.63 21.93 -12.21
CA ILE A 155 -0.43 20.49 -12.40
C ILE A 155 1.06 20.19 -12.53
N ASP A 156 1.52 19.22 -11.75
CA ASP A 156 2.79 18.54 -11.94
C ASP A 156 2.56 17.14 -12.51
N PHE A 157 3.61 16.49 -12.98
CA PHE A 157 3.54 15.09 -13.40
C PHE A 157 4.77 14.31 -12.96
N HIS A 158 4.58 13.03 -12.77
CA HIS A 158 5.64 12.08 -12.46
C HIS A 158 5.29 10.70 -13.00
N PHE A 159 6.25 9.79 -12.94
CA PHE A 159 6.03 8.40 -13.30
C PHE A 159 5.87 7.55 -12.06
N SER A 160 5.08 6.49 -12.17
CA SER A 160 5.16 5.33 -11.29
C SER A 160 5.86 4.20 -12.03
N LYS A 161 6.46 3.27 -11.30
CA LYS A 161 7.17 2.11 -11.84
C LYS A 161 6.52 0.81 -11.38
N TRP A 162 6.84 -0.31 -12.00
CA TRP A 162 6.33 -1.61 -11.60
C TRP A 162 7.45 -2.60 -11.31
N ALA A 163 7.35 -3.33 -10.20
CA ALA A 163 8.19 -4.46 -9.89
C ALA A 163 8.07 -5.53 -10.99
N LYS A 164 9.20 -6.04 -11.46
CA LYS A 164 9.23 -7.10 -12.49
C LYS A 164 8.61 -8.41 -11.98
N LYS A 165 8.76 -8.68 -10.69
CA LYS A 165 8.18 -9.82 -9.98
C LYS A 165 7.37 -9.28 -8.80
N PRO A 166 6.07 -9.08 -8.96
CA PRO A 166 5.26 -8.48 -7.90
C PRO A 166 5.11 -9.41 -6.68
N ASN A 167 5.12 -10.73 -6.85
CA ASN A 167 5.11 -11.67 -5.73
C ASN A 167 6.49 -11.73 -5.06
N PHE A 168 6.60 -11.19 -3.87
CA PHE A 168 7.89 -11.10 -3.17
C PHE A 168 8.45 -12.45 -2.70
N ASN A 169 7.60 -13.45 -2.51
CA ASN A 169 8.08 -14.81 -2.29
C ASN A 169 8.96 -15.31 -3.47
N ASP A 170 8.64 -14.91 -4.70
CA ASP A 170 9.45 -15.29 -5.87
C ASP A 170 10.78 -14.52 -5.94
N ILE A 171 10.86 -13.34 -5.34
CA ILE A 171 12.14 -12.62 -5.19
C ILE A 171 13.06 -13.38 -4.24
N ILE A 172 12.53 -13.83 -3.11
CA ILE A 172 13.33 -14.49 -2.05
C ILE A 172 13.75 -15.89 -2.45
N LYS A 173 12.91 -16.67 -3.12
CA LYS A 173 13.22 -18.03 -3.57
C LYS A 173 14.52 -18.11 -4.38
N ASN A 174 14.88 -17.03 -5.08
CA ASN A 174 16.08 -16.97 -5.91
C ASN A 174 17.33 -16.46 -5.16
N LYS A 175 17.24 -16.19 -3.85
CA LYS A 175 18.36 -15.73 -3.01
C LYS A 175 18.88 -16.86 -2.11
N LYS A 176 20.16 -16.79 -1.71
CA LYS A 176 20.70 -17.67 -0.66
C LYS A 176 20.13 -17.22 0.70
N THR A 177 19.13 -17.94 1.20
CA THR A 177 18.36 -17.58 2.40
C THR A 177 18.30 -18.72 3.43
N THR A 178 19.44 -19.40 3.65
CA THR A 178 19.53 -20.54 4.59
C THR A 178 19.29 -20.12 6.05
N HIS A 179 19.41 -18.83 6.35
CA HIS A 179 19.23 -18.23 7.67
C HIS A 179 17.75 -17.94 8.00
N ILE A 180 16.82 -18.17 7.08
CA ILE A 180 15.39 -17.87 7.26
C ILE A 180 14.60 -19.17 7.42
N ASP A 181 13.85 -19.27 8.49
CA ASP A 181 12.79 -20.26 8.69
C ASP A 181 11.43 -19.57 8.67
N ILE A 182 10.46 -20.12 7.95
CA ILE A 182 9.08 -19.62 7.87
C ILE A 182 8.16 -20.65 8.49
N LEU A 183 7.59 -20.31 9.64
CA LEU A 183 6.53 -21.07 10.29
C LEU A 183 5.20 -20.59 9.73
N TYR A 184 4.55 -21.39 8.90
CA TYR A 184 3.29 -21.05 8.25
C TYR A 184 2.10 -21.82 8.81
N ASN A 185 0.87 -21.43 8.49
CA ASN A 185 -0.37 -21.85 9.16
C ASN A 185 -0.31 -21.55 10.68
N ALA A 186 0.33 -20.46 11.05
CA ALA A 186 0.70 -20.11 12.41
C ALA A 186 0.32 -18.64 12.69
N THR A 187 -0.73 -18.43 13.46
CA THR A 187 -1.20 -17.08 13.83
C THR A 187 -0.65 -16.71 15.19
N VAL A 188 0.07 -15.58 15.27
CA VAL A 188 0.41 -14.95 16.54
C VAL A 188 -0.86 -14.30 17.08
N SER A 189 -1.48 -14.91 18.07
CA SER A 189 -2.75 -14.45 18.64
C SER A 189 -2.56 -13.54 19.85
N LYS A 190 -1.39 -13.62 20.52
CA LYS A 190 -1.10 -12.82 21.70
C LYS A 190 0.40 -12.59 21.87
N LEU A 191 0.73 -11.38 22.28
CA LEU A 191 2.06 -10.99 22.76
C LEU A 191 2.05 -11.00 24.29
N HIS A 192 3.06 -11.56 24.91
CA HIS A 192 3.21 -11.53 26.37
C HIS A 192 4.43 -10.67 26.72
N MET A 193 4.27 -9.79 27.69
CA MET A 193 5.36 -8.92 28.11
C MET A 193 5.60 -9.00 29.62
N ASN A 194 6.82 -8.71 30.02
CA ASN A 194 7.21 -8.46 31.39
C ASN A 194 7.95 -7.12 31.44
N SER A 195 7.53 -6.23 32.35
CA SER A 195 8.07 -4.86 32.41
C SER A 195 8.00 -4.15 31.04
N LYS A 196 9.14 -4.05 30.36
CA LYS A 196 9.32 -3.32 29.10
C LYS A 196 9.73 -4.23 27.94
N SER A 197 9.56 -5.53 28.04
CA SER A 197 10.00 -6.45 26.98
C SER A 197 8.97 -7.53 26.69
N ILE A 198 8.81 -7.86 25.42
CA ILE A 198 8.08 -9.04 24.98
C ILE A 198 8.92 -10.27 25.35
N THR A 199 8.31 -11.21 26.07
CA THR A 199 8.98 -12.42 26.59
C THR A 199 8.48 -13.72 25.97
N SER A 200 7.28 -13.71 25.41
CA SER A 200 6.75 -14.86 24.65
C SER A 200 5.62 -14.46 23.71
N LEU A 201 5.32 -15.33 22.75
CA LEU A 201 4.19 -15.23 21.82
C LEU A 201 3.27 -16.44 22.01
N THR A 202 1.96 -16.21 22.02
CA THR A 202 1.02 -17.31 21.80
C THR A 202 0.84 -17.49 20.30
N ILE A 203 1.30 -18.62 19.79
CA ILE A 203 1.15 -19.05 18.39
C ILE A 203 0.10 -20.14 18.34
N ARG A 204 -0.86 -19.99 17.44
CA ARG A 204 -1.96 -20.95 17.31
C ARG A 204 -2.44 -21.13 15.88
N ASP A 205 -3.04 -22.27 15.64
CA ASP A 205 -3.97 -22.52 14.56
C ASP A 205 -5.36 -22.89 15.14
N PHE A 206 -6.21 -23.48 14.33
CA PHE A 206 -7.56 -23.90 14.77
C PHE A 206 -7.57 -25.14 15.66
N ASN A 207 -6.47 -25.89 15.78
CA ASN A 207 -6.39 -27.18 16.47
C ASN A 207 -5.47 -27.15 17.69
N LYS A 208 -4.42 -26.31 17.66
CA LYS A 208 -3.44 -26.25 18.74
C LYS A 208 -2.96 -24.83 19.03
N SER A 209 -2.41 -24.67 20.21
CA SER A 209 -1.80 -23.43 20.69
C SER A 209 -0.53 -23.76 21.44
N ILE A 210 0.52 -22.98 21.22
CA ILE A 210 1.77 -23.04 21.98
C ILE A 210 2.12 -21.66 22.50
N GLN A 211 2.79 -21.61 23.64
CA GLN A 211 3.48 -20.41 24.09
C GLN A 211 4.94 -20.53 23.69
N TYR A 212 5.41 -19.65 22.80
CA TYR A 212 6.77 -19.62 22.30
C TYR A 212 7.58 -18.58 23.08
N PRO A 213 8.50 -18.98 23.96
CA PRO A 213 9.35 -18.06 24.70
C PRO A 213 10.38 -17.43 23.78
N LEU A 214 10.71 -16.15 24.02
CA LEU A 214 11.73 -15.42 23.28
C LEU A 214 12.38 -14.33 24.14
N SER A 215 13.64 -14.00 23.80
CA SER A 215 14.38 -12.90 24.40
C SER A 215 14.99 -11.97 23.35
N VAL A 216 14.50 -12.05 22.12
CA VAL A 216 15.05 -11.36 20.94
C VAL A 216 14.07 -10.30 20.44
N PRO A 217 14.50 -9.36 19.57
CA PRO A 217 13.59 -8.42 18.94
C PRO A 217 12.45 -9.10 18.19
N VAL A 218 11.25 -8.49 18.27
CA VAL A 218 10.05 -8.89 17.55
C VAL A 218 9.62 -7.76 16.64
N ILE A 219 9.35 -8.07 15.38
CA ILE A 219 8.82 -7.11 14.41
C ILE A 219 7.41 -7.52 13.99
N LEU A 220 6.43 -6.65 14.21
CA LEU A 220 5.12 -6.78 13.59
C LEU A 220 5.18 -6.26 12.15
N ALA A 221 5.04 -7.15 11.18
CA ALA A 221 5.01 -6.90 9.74
C ALA A 221 3.76 -7.54 9.10
N ASN A 222 2.70 -7.68 9.89
CA ASN A 222 1.49 -8.46 9.61
C ASN A 222 0.31 -7.60 9.13
N HIS A 223 0.59 -6.55 8.37
CA HIS A 223 -0.39 -5.59 7.86
C HIS A 223 -0.84 -4.55 8.90
N THR A 224 -1.27 -3.36 8.43
CA THR A 224 -1.69 -2.22 9.26
C THR A 224 -2.72 -2.63 10.32
N ILE A 225 -3.86 -3.14 9.90
CA ILE A 225 -4.98 -3.48 10.80
C ILE A 225 -4.58 -4.54 11.82
N GLU A 226 -3.87 -5.59 11.41
CA GLU A 226 -3.47 -6.67 12.32
C GLU A 226 -2.39 -6.26 13.32
N SER A 227 -1.46 -5.37 12.92
CA SER A 227 -0.47 -4.82 13.84
C SER A 227 -1.12 -3.95 14.91
N VAL A 228 -2.05 -3.08 14.51
CA VAL A 228 -2.82 -2.26 15.45
C VAL A 228 -3.67 -3.14 16.36
N ARG A 229 -4.34 -4.17 15.82
CA ARG A 229 -5.09 -5.16 16.62
C ARG A 229 -4.21 -5.81 17.69
N SER A 230 -3.00 -6.24 17.31
CA SER A 230 -2.05 -6.86 18.25
C SER A 230 -1.63 -5.91 19.36
N LEU A 231 -1.38 -4.63 19.03
CA LEU A 231 -1.04 -3.60 20.03
C LEU A 231 -2.23 -3.25 20.93
N LEU A 232 -3.45 -3.17 20.39
CA LEU A 232 -4.67 -2.92 21.17
C LEU A 232 -4.92 -4.04 22.17
N ILE A 233 -4.78 -5.31 21.77
CA ILE A 233 -4.89 -6.48 22.66
C ILE A 233 -3.83 -6.40 23.75
N LEU A 234 -2.57 -6.11 23.38
CA LEU A 234 -1.46 -5.96 24.33
C LEU A 234 -1.75 -4.84 25.35
N ASN A 235 -2.23 -3.68 24.88
CA ASN A 235 -2.54 -2.56 25.76
C ASN A 235 -3.76 -2.82 26.65
N ALA A 236 -4.75 -3.54 26.15
CA ALA A 236 -5.92 -3.92 26.95
C ALA A 236 -5.53 -4.79 28.17
N GLU A 237 -4.53 -5.67 27.99
CA GLU A 237 -4.07 -6.59 29.04
C GLU A 237 -3.02 -5.96 29.97
N TYR A 238 -1.98 -5.37 29.42
CA TYR A 238 -0.80 -4.93 30.21
C TYR A 238 -0.81 -3.44 30.54
N LYS A 239 -1.71 -2.63 29.92
CA LYS A 239 -1.79 -1.17 30.14
C LYS A 239 -0.45 -0.48 29.95
N PHE A 240 0.32 -0.88 28.92
CA PHE A 240 1.66 -0.35 28.68
C PHE A 240 1.66 1.13 28.26
N LEU A 241 0.55 1.64 27.70
CA LEU A 241 0.36 3.05 27.42
C LEU A 241 -0.31 3.77 28.60
N THR A 242 0.11 5.00 28.88
CA THR A 242 -0.56 5.87 29.85
C THR A 242 -2.01 6.15 29.42
N PRO A 243 -2.94 6.49 30.34
CA PRO A 243 -4.30 6.87 29.98
C PRO A 243 -4.37 8.03 28.98
N LEU A 244 -3.43 8.98 29.05
CA LEU A 244 -3.36 10.12 28.12
C LEU A 244 -2.95 9.69 26.71
N LYS A 245 -2.05 8.73 26.57
CA LYS A 245 -1.49 8.24 25.33
C LYS A 245 -2.33 7.13 24.68
N SER A 246 -3.02 6.34 25.48
CA SER A 246 -3.82 5.20 25.00
C SER A 246 -4.80 5.56 23.88
N PRO A 247 -5.47 6.74 23.84
CA PRO A 247 -6.35 7.14 22.74
C PRO A 247 -5.65 7.32 21.38
N LEU A 248 -4.32 7.49 21.34
CA LEU A 248 -3.57 7.59 20.08
C LEU A 248 -3.47 6.23 19.37
N LEU A 249 -3.49 5.12 20.13
CA LEU A 249 -3.45 3.80 19.54
C LEU A 249 -4.80 3.49 18.87
N GLY A 250 -4.73 3.09 17.62
CA GLY A 250 -5.88 2.89 16.75
C GLY A 250 -6.36 4.16 16.04
N ALA A 251 -6.02 5.37 16.50
CA ALA A 251 -6.45 6.63 15.90
C ALA A 251 -5.70 6.95 14.61
N GLY A 252 -6.34 7.72 13.73
CA GLY A 252 -5.75 8.15 12.46
C GLY A 252 -5.70 7.03 11.44
N PHE A 253 -6.69 6.12 11.42
CA PHE A 253 -6.81 5.18 10.32
C PHE A 253 -7.08 5.92 9.01
N GLY A 254 -6.34 5.60 7.97
CA GLY A 254 -6.45 6.21 6.65
C GLY A 254 -6.36 5.22 5.50
N GLU A 255 -6.87 5.69 4.35
CA GLU A 255 -6.89 4.99 3.07
C GLU A 255 -6.69 6.06 1.98
N HIS A 256 -6.50 5.66 0.73
CA HIS A 256 -6.56 6.59 -0.40
C HIS A 256 -7.97 6.62 -0.99
N PRO A 257 -8.74 7.70 -0.72
CA PRO A 257 -10.03 7.89 -1.37
C PRO A 257 -9.86 8.06 -2.87
N CYS A 258 -10.61 7.28 -3.65
CA CYS A 258 -10.51 7.21 -5.11
C CYS A 258 -11.89 7.25 -5.75
N MET A 259 -12.01 7.95 -6.88
CA MET A 259 -13.21 7.91 -7.71
C MET A 259 -12.91 8.27 -9.17
N VAL A 260 -13.80 7.90 -10.06
CA VAL A 260 -13.86 8.45 -11.42
C VAL A 260 -14.51 9.83 -11.34
N VAL A 261 -13.77 10.87 -11.70
CA VAL A 261 -14.23 12.27 -11.61
C VAL A 261 -14.91 12.77 -12.88
N GLY A 262 -14.74 12.05 -13.98
CA GLY A 262 -15.37 12.39 -15.26
C GLY A 262 -14.89 11.52 -16.40
N GLU A 263 -15.47 11.76 -17.57
CA GLU A 263 -15.11 11.10 -18.81
C GLU A 263 -14.50 12.11 -19.79
N LEU A 264 -13.33 11.78 -20.33
CA LEU A 264 -12.68 12.60 -21.35
C LEU A 264 -13.26 12.29 -22.74
N LYS A 265 -13.94 13.26 -23.31
CA LYS A 265 -14.39 13.28 -24.70
C LYS A 265 -13.31 13.86 -25.59
N THR A 266 -12.74 13.06 -26.51
CA THR A 266 -11.64 13.49 -27.36
C THR A 266 -11.75 12.94 -28.77
N LEU A 267 -11.37 13.77 -29.76
CA LEU A 267 -11.25 13.35 -31.16
C LEU A 267 -9.91 12.68 -31.47
N GLN A 268 -8.96 12.70 -30.52
CA GLN A 268 -7.62 12.17 -30.68
C GLN A 268 -7.21 11.16 -29.57
N PRO A 269 -8.01 10.10 -29.33
CA PRO A 269 -7.79 9.20 -28.21
C PRO A 269 -6.43 8.49 -28.26
N TYR A 270 -5.87 8.27 -29.45
CA TYR A 270 -4.53 7.70 -29.60
C TYR A 270 -3.44 8.62 -29.05
N ASN A 271 -3.50 9.92 -29.39
CA ASN A 271 -2.51 10.90 -28.93
C ASN A 271 -2.58 11.11 -27.41
N VAL A 272 -3.80 11.18 -26.86
CA VAL A 272 -4.02 11.28 -25.40
C VAL A 272 -3.40 10.06 -24.70
N GLN A 273 -3.73 8.85 -25.17
CA GLN A 273 -3.18 7.64 -24.57
C GLN A 273 -1.66 7.55 -24.72
N ARG A 274 -1.10 7.94 -25.86
CA ARG A 274 0.36 7.98 -26.07
C ARG A 274 1.06 8.87 -25.05
N LYS A 275 0.39 9.93 -24.60
CA LYS A 275 0.94 10.87 -23.62
C LYS A 275 0.67 10.48 -22.16
N LEU A 276 -0.47 9.88 -21.86
CA LEU A 276 -0.92 9.72 -20.48
C LEU A 276 -1.03 8.27 -20.00
N ASN A 277 -0.95 7.28 -20.92
CA ASN A 277 -0.93 5.87 -20.53
C ASN A 277 0.47 5.38 -20.13
N THR A 278 0.52 4.14 -19.68
CA THR A 278 1.76 3.46 -19.31
C THR A 278 2.73 3.39 -20.49
N GLN A 279 3.91 3.93 -20.29
CA GLN A 279 5.05 3.88 -21.20
C GLN A 279 5.89 2.63 -20.95
N LEU A 280 6.59 2.15 -21.99
CA LEU A 280 7.33 0.91 -21.94
C LEU A 280 8.80 1.12 -22.35
N HIS A 281 9.73 0.52 -21.61
CA HIS A 281 11.13 0.40 -22.00
C HIS A 281 11.63 -1.01 -21.73
N GLY A 282 11.77 -1.80 -22.81
CA GLY A 282 11.96 -3.24 -22.68
C GLY A 282 10.77 -3.87 -21.91
N ILE A 283 11.07 -4.54 -20.81
CA ILE A 283 10.05 -5.14 -19.91
C ILE A 283 9.60 -4.20 -18.79
N SER A 284 10.22 -3.05 -18.66
CA SER A 284 9.88 -2.06 -17.63
C SER A 284 8.68 -1.22 -18.03
N LYS A 285 7.84 -0.89 -17.05
CA LYS A 285 6.60 -0.12 -17.21
C LYS A 285 6.69 1.15 -16.38
N TYR A 286 6.27 2.27 -17.00
CA TYR A 286 6.26 3.60 -16.39
C TYR A 286 4.89 4.23 -16.60
N GLY A 287 4.13 4.38 -15.53
CA GLY A 287 2.78 4.98 -15.59
C GLY A 287 2.86 6.48 -15.38
N VAL A 288 2.26 7.23 -16.28
CA VAL A 288 2.14 8.68 -16.13
C VAL A 288 1.07 8.99 -15.08
N ARG A 289 1.42 9.86 -14.14
CA ARG A 289 0.54 10.42 -13.11
C ARG A 289 0.54 11.93 -13.22
N LEU A 290 -0.64 12.52 -13.22
CA LEU A 290 -0.80 13.97 -13.10
C LEU A 290 -1.11 14.25 -11.63
N SER A 291 -0.31 15.08 -10.98
CA SER A 291 -0.55 15.47 -9.59
C SER A 291 -0.85 16.97 -9.50
N ILE A 292 -1.56 17.35 -8.47
CA ILE A 292 -1.69 18.75 -8.10
C ILE A 292 -0.31 19.32 -7.78
N SER A 293 -0.05 20.59 -8.13
CA SER A 293 1.23 21.23 -7.80
C SER A 293 1.33 21.57 -6.32
N ASP A 294 2.55 21.54 -5.77
CA ASP A 294 2.82 21.99 -4.40
C ASP A 294 2.37 23.45 -4.18
N GLU A 295 2.50 24.30 -5.20
CA GLU A 295 2.06 25.70 -5.16
C GLU A 295 0.55 25.81 -4.95
N LEU A 296 -0.23 25.04 -5.70
CA LEU A 296 -1.69 25.03 -5.59
C LEU A 296 -2.16 24.42 -4.27
N ILE A 297 -1.50 23.36 -3.79
CA ILE A 297 -1.76 22.77 -2.47
C ILE A 297 -1.65 23.85 -1.38
N ARG A 298 -0.53 24.60 -1.33
CA ARG A 298 -0.30 25.63 -0.31
C ARG A 298 -1.24 26.81 -0.46
N LYS A 299 -1.47 27.28 -1.70
CA LYS A 299 -2.33 28.43 -1.99
C LYS A 299 -3.78 28.22 -1.56
N ASN A 300 -4.35 27.04 -1.87
CA ASN A 300 -5.76 26.74 -1.63
C ASN A 300 -5.97 25.85 -0.38
N GLN A 301 -4.89 25.54 0.36
CA GLN A 301 -4.91 24.70 1.56
C GLN A 301 -5.60 23.36 1.28
N LEU A 302 -5.06 22.60 0.30
CA LEU A 302 -5.61 21.34 -0.16
C LEU A 302 -4.78 20.15 0.33
N LEU A 303 -5.30 18.96 0.10
CA LEU A 303 -4.57 17.70 0.24
C LEU A 303 -3.80 17.39 -1.04
N ASN A 304 -2.87 16.43 -0.96
CA ASN A 304 -2.18 15.92 -2.13
C ASN A 304 -3.10 14.97 -2.92
N ILE A 305 -3.11 15.08 -4.25
CA ILE A 305 -3.99 14.28 -5.12
C ILE A 305 -3.34 14.05 -6.47
N SER A 306 -3.58 12.89 -7.05
CA SER A 306 -3.16 12.59 -8.41
C SER A 306 -4.28 12.04 -9.27
N ALA A 307 -4.15 12.22 -10.59
CA ALA A 307 -5.04 11.69 -11.59
C ALA A 307 -4.33 10.72 -12.53
N SER A 308 -5.07 9.78 -13.04
CA SER A 308 -4.70 8.87 -14.13
C SER A 308 -5.86 8.73 -15.09
N ILE A 309 -5.55 8.45 -16.35
CA ILE A 309 -6.58 8.06 -17.31
C ILE A 309 -6.72 6.54 -17.36
N PHE A 310 -7.96 6.07 -17.37
CA PHE A 310 -8.30 4.67 -17.58
C PHE A 310 -9.21 4.52 -18.80
N ASN A 311 -8.81 3.65 -19.72
CA ASN A 311 -9.64 3.34 -20.87
C ASN A 311 -10.50 2.12 -20.52
N ARG A 312 -11.82 2.29 -20.56
CA ARG A 312 -12.75 1.16 -20.47
C ARG A 312 -12.72 0.40 -21.78
N TYR A 313 -12.61 -0.91 -21.70
CA TYR A 313 -12.87 -1.75 -22.85
C TYR A 313 -14.38 -1.76 -23.14
N ASP A 314 -14.75 -1.78 -24.42
CA ASP A 314 -16.13 -2.03 -24.79
C ASP A 314 -16.56 -3.39 -24.23
N GLU A 315 -17.78 -3.46 -23.69
CA GLU A 315 -18.28 -4.68 -23.03
C GLU A 315 -18.09 -5.91 -23.93
N GLY A 316 -17.35 -6.88 -23.42
CA GLY A 316 -17.11 -8.18 -24.07
C GLY A 316 -15.89 -8.26 -24.98
N PHE A 317 -15.06 -7.21 -25.11
CA PHE A 317 -13.88 -7.27 -25.98
C PHE A 317 -12.59 -6.80 -25.30
N ASN A 318 -11.74 -7.76 -24.88
CA ASN A 318 -10.36 -7.51 -24.49
C ASN A 318 -9.41 -8.24 -25.46
N PRO A 319 -8.78 -7.52 -26.42
CA PRO A 319 -7.93 -8.16 -27.42
C PRO A 319 -6.75 -8.93 -26.83
N TYR A 320 -6.29 -8.59 -25.62
CA TYR A 320 -5.23 -9.33 -24.93
C TYR A 320 -5.73 -10.64 -24.31
N GLN A 321 -6.89 -10.64 -23.68
CA GLN A 321 -7.48 -11.88 -23.16
C GLN A 321 -7.87 -12.83 -24.28
N GLU A 322 -8.39 -12.31 -25.40
CA GLU A 322 -8.70 -13.14 -26.56
C GLU A 322 -7.45 -13.72 -27.24
N LEU A 323 -6.31 -13.02 -27.20
CA LEU A 323 -5.02 -13.56 -27.64
C LEU A 323 -4.40 -14.58 -26.66
N LEU A 324 -4.62 -14.43 -25.37
CA LEU A 324 -4.12 -15.35 -24.34
C LEU A 324 -4.97 -16.63 -24.24
N ASP A 325 -6.23 -16.57 -24.62
CA ASP A 325 -7.14 -17.73 -24.75
C ASP A 325 -6.88 -18.58 -26.01
N PHE A 326 -5.67 -18.53 -26.58
CA PHE A 326 -5.25 -19.25 -27.78
C PHE A 326 -5.43 -20.80 -27.70
N ASN A 327 -5.76 -21.34 -26.55
CA ASN A 327 -6.06 -22.77 -26.39
C ASN A 327 -7.42 -23.20 -26.98
N ASN A 328 -8.22 -22.26 -27.55
CA ASN A 328 -9.51 -22.57 -28.16
C ASN A 328 -9.54 -22.14 -29.62
N ILE A 329 -9.00 -22.99 -30.48
CA ILE A 329 -8.97 -22.85 -31.98
C ILE A 329 -10.34 -22.53 -32.61
N PHE A 330 -11.45 -22.84 -31.91
CA PHE A 330 -12.82 -22.57 -32.39
C PHE A 330 -13.27 -21.08 -32.26
N LYS A 331 -12.51 -20.22 -31.56
CA LYS A 331 -12.81 -18.78 -31.45
C LYS A 331 -12.17 -17.91 -32.55
N LEU A 332 -11.38 -18.49 -33.46
CA LEU A 332 -10.74 -17.77 -34.58
C LEU A 332 -11.73 -17.02 -35.50
N LYS A 333 -13.01 -17.38 -35.52
CA LYS A 333 -14.04 -16.62 -36.26
C LYS A 333 -14.25 -15.19 -35.75
N LYS A 334 -13.93 -14.89 -34.49
CA LYS A 334 -14.00 -13.52 -33.94
C LYS A 334 -12.83 -12.64 -34.38
N ILE A 335 -11.65 -13.21 -34.68
CA ILE A 335 -10.46 -12.47 -35.15
C ILE A 335 -10.67 -11.89 -36.54
N PHE A 336 -11.58 -12.48 -37.36
CA PHE A 336 -11.93 -11.97 -38.68
C PHE A 336 -12.88 -10.77 -38.65
N ASN A 337 -13.28 -10.27 -37.49
CA ASN A 337 -13.97 -8.99 -37.39
C ASN A 337 -12.99 -7.85 -37.70
N PHE A 338 -13.33 -7.03 -38.72
CA PHE A 338 -12.49 -5.91 -39.17
C PHE A 338 -12.13 -4.93 -38.01
N GLY A 339 -13.02 -4.76 -37.04
CA GLY A 339 -12.77 -3.96 -35.84
C GLY A 339 -11.66 -4.55 -34.95
N VAL A 340 -11.67 -5.87 -34.76
CA VAL A 340 -10.65 -6.60 -33.99
C VAL A 340 -9.28 -6.49 -34.64
N LEU A 341 -9.21 -6.72 -35.95
CA LEU A 341 -7.96 -6.63 -36.71
C LEU A 341 -7.39 -5.21 -36.66
N LYS A 342 -8.22 -4.18 -36.85
CA LYS A 342 -7.83 -2.77 -36.71
C LYS A 342 -7.30 -2.44 -35.32
N SER A 343 -7.93 -3.00 -34.27
CA SER A 343 -7.50 -2.86 -32.87
C SER A 343 -6.14 -3.49 -32.64
N LEU A 344 -5.93 -4.72 -33.09
CA LEU A 344 -4.65 -5.42 -32.96
C LEU A 344 -3.53 -4.69 -33.69
N ILE A 345 -3.76 -4.20 -34.90
CA ILE A 345 -2.79 -3.39 -35.66
C ILE A 345 -2.42 -2.13 -34.88
N LYS A 346 -3.39 -1.37 -34.37
CA LYS A 346 -3.11 -0.16 -33.60
C LYS A 346 -2.34 -0.46 -32.30
N THR A 347 -2.72 -1.52 -31.58
CA THR A 347 -2.04 -1.92 -30.33
C THR A 347 -0.60 -2.37 -30.61
N THR A 348 -0.39 -3.18 -31.66
CA THR A 348 0.94 -3.62 -32.09
C THR A 348 1.78 -2.42 -32.53
N PHE A 349 1.22 -1.50 -33.30
CA PHE A 349 1.92 -0.27 -33.72
C PHE A 349 2.30 0.60 -32.53
N ALA A 350 1.41 0.82 -31.59
CA ALA A 350 1.67 1.57 -30.36
C ALA A 350 2.78 0.92 -29.53
N TYR A 351 2.77 -0.40 -29.41
CA TYR A 351 3.77 -1.14 -28.65
C TYR A 351 5.15 -1.08 -29.32
N VAL A 352 5.23 -1.36 -30.61
CA VAL A 352 6.50 -1.48 -31.36
C VAL A 352 7.15 -0.10 -31.60
N PHE A 353 6.37 0.85 -32.09
CA PHE A 353 6.90 2.14 -32.57
C PHE A 353 6.81 3.26 -31.54
N HIS A 354 5.81 3.24 -30.66
CA HIS A 354 5.59 4.30 -29.67
C HIS A 354 5.80 3.87 -28.22
N ARG A 355 6.02 2.56 -27.99
CA ARG A 355 6.36 1.98 -26.68
C ARG A 355 5.40 2.37 -25.56
N PHE A 356 4.11 2.33 -25.82
CA PHE A 356 3.08 2.49 -24.80
C PHE A 356 1.98 1.43 -24.95
N VAL A 357 1.21 1.27 -23.86
CA VAL A 357 0.07 0.34 -23.85
C VAL A 357 -1.15 1.09 -24.39
N TYR A 358 -1.52 0.81 -25.65
CA TYR A 358 -2.76 1.32 -26.24
C TYR A 358 -3.93 0.40 -25.86
N LYS A 359 -4.99 0.99 -25.33
CA LYS A 359 -6.22 0.28 -24.99
C LYS A 359 -7.35 0.77 -25.89
N HIS A 360 -8.02 -0.17 -26.54
CA HIS A 360 -9.25 0.11 -27.28
C HIS A 360 -10.42 0.21 -26.31
N GLY A 361 -11.20 1.27 -26.40
CA GLY A 361 -12.37 1.46 -25.56
C GLY A 361 -13.20 2.64 -26.03
N SER A 362 -14.47 2.62 -25.70
CA SER A 362 -15.45 3.65 -26.03
C SER A 362 -15.30 4.89 -25.16
N SER A 363 -14.72 4.76 -23.98
CA SER A 363 -14.58 5.87 -23.05
C SER A 363 -13.21 5.92 -22.36
N ILE A 364 -12.80 7.14 -22.01
CA ILE A 364 -11.58 7.41 -21.25
C ILE A 364 -11.99 8.05 -19.94
N ASP A 365 -11.93 7.27 -18.86
CA ASP A 365 -12.20 7.77 -17.52
C ASP A 365 -11.00 8.54 -16.96
N VAL A 366 -11.30 9.66 -16.30
CA VAL A 366 -10.34 10.37 -15.46
C VAL A 366 -10.60 9.94 -14.03
N THR A 367 -9.62 9.27 -13.42
CA THR A 367 -9.71 8.75 -12.06
C THR A 367 -8.72 9.46 -11.18
N VAL A 368 -9.16 9.90 -10.01
CA VAL A 368 -8.30 10.53 -9.01
C VAL A 368 -8.09 9.63 -7.81
N MET A 369 -6.92 9.75 -7.20
CA MET A 369 -6.56 9.16 -5.92
C MET A 369 -6.05 10.27 -5.03
N CYS A 370 -6.74 10.49 -3.91
CA CYS A 370 -6.51 11.61 -2.99
C CYS A 370 -5.85 11.13 -1.71
N GLU A 371 -4.99 11.98 -1.15
CA GLU A 371 -4.60 11.88 0.25
C GLU A 371 -5.83 12.00 1.14
N GLN A 372 -5.82 11.30 2.25
CA GLN A 372 -6.76 11.50 3.35
C GLN A 372 -6.08 12.29 4.46
N GLU A 373 -6.82 13.19 5.10
CA GLU A 373 -6.38 13.85 6.33
C GLU A 373 -6.31 12.84 7.49
N TRP A 374 -5.29 12.94 8.35
CA TRP A 374 -5.23 12.18 9.58
C TRP A 374 -6.29 12.70 10.56
N LEU A 375 -7.25 11.86 10.94
CA LEU A 375 -8.36 12.23 11.81
C LEU A 375 -8.38 11.29 13.02
N SER A 376 -8.39 11.84 14.22
CA SER A 376 -8.42 11.07 15.48
C SER A 376 -9.64 10.15 15.61
N ASN A 377 -10.76 10.55 15.01
CA ASN A 377 -12.03 9.81 15.00
C ASN A 377 -12.17 8.81 13.83
N SER A 378 -11.20 8.75 12.91
CA SER A 378 -11.05 7.66 11.94
C SER A 378 -10.13 6.61 12.56
N ARG A 379 -10.65 5.44 12.99
CA ARG A 379 -9.89 4.61 13.91
C ARG A 379 -10.20 3.13 13.88
N ILE A 380 -9.29 2.35 14.43
CA ILE A 380 -9.38 0.91 14.65
C ILE A 380 -9.61 0.68 16.14
N GLU A 381 -10.63 -0.10 16.49
CA GLU A 381 -10.96 -0.46 17.88
C GLU A 381 -11.21 -1.97 18.00
N LEU A 382 -11.12 -2.52 19.21
CA LEU A 382 -11.51 -3.90 19.48
C LEU A 382 -13.01 -3.97 19.72
N SER A 383 -13.66 -4.98 19.14
CA SER A 383 -15.04 -5.33 19.52
C SER A 383 -15.05 -6.34 20.69
N GLU A 384 -16.22 -6.56 21.26
CA GLU A 384 -16.43 -7.62 22.27
C GLU A 384 -16.50 -9.01 21.64
N ASN A 385 -16.78 -9.10 20.34
CA ASN A 385 -16.88 -10.36 19.63
C ASN A 385 -15.50 -10.91 19.30
N LEU A 386 -15.37 -12.23 19.35
CA LEU A 386 -14.12 -12.95 19.08
C LEU A 386 -14.19 -13.66 17.72
N ASP A 387 -13.06 -13.78 17.07
CA ASP A 387 -12.89 -14.63 15.89
C ASP A 387 -12.71 -16.11 16.28
N GLU A 388 -12.55 -17.00 15.29
CA GLU A 388 -12.38 -18.44 15.49
C GLU A 388 -11.11 -18.82 16.28
N LEU A 389 -10.15 -17.91 16.41
CA LEU A 389 -8.94 -18.09 17.22
C LEU A 389 -9.04 -17.40 18.59
N GLY A 390 -10.21 -16.88 18.96
CA GLY A 390 -10.46 -16.21 20.24
C GLY A 390 -9.80 -14.83 20.35
N MET A 391 -9.50 -14.17 19.24
CA MET A 391 -9.02 -12.79 19.21
C MET A 391 -10.19 -11.82 19.00
N PRO A 392 -10.25 -10.66 19.69
CA PRO A 392 -11.28 -9.66 19.45
C PRO A 392 -11.33 -9.25 17.97
N ILE A 393 -12.52 -9.28 17.36
CA ILE A 393 -12.75 -8.76 16.00
C ILE A 393 -12.57 -7.22 16.03
N ILE A 394 -12.19 -6.63 14.89
CA ILE A 394 -11.98 -5.19 14.76
C ILE A 394 -13.31 -4.48 14.47
N ASN A 395 -13.53 -3.37 15.16
CA ASN A 395 -14.43 -2.29 14.77
C ASN A 395 -13.63 -1.25 13.98
N LEU A 396 -14.00 -1.00 12.74
CA LEU A 396 -13.34 -0.02 11.88
C LEU A 396 -14.26 1.19 11.65
N LEU A 397 -13.83 2.35 12.14
CA LEU A 397 -14.48 3.63 11.93
C LEU A 397 -13.68 4.43 10.91
N TRP A 398 -13.86 4.15 9.63
CA TRP A 398 -13.23 4.95 8.58
C TRP A 398 -14.04 6.21 8.33
N LYS A 399 -13.38 7.38 8.41
CA LYS A 399 -13.99 8.69 8.17
C LYS A 399 -13.12 9.54 7.26
N LEU A 400 -13.78 10.36 6.45
CA LEU A 400 -13.16 11.37 5.59
C LEU A 400 -13.53 12.78 6.11
N SER A 401 -12.71 13.77 5.81
CA SER A 401 -13.01 15.17 6.05
C SER A 401 -13.63 15.83 4.81
N ALA A 402 -14.34 16.93 5.00
CA ALA A 402 -14.83 17.75 3.89
C ALA A 402 -13.69 18.28 2.99
N LEU A 403 -12.46 18.37 3.54
CA LEU A 403 -11.28 18.80 2.79
C LEU A 403 -10.91 17.77 1.71
N THR A 404 -11.13 16.48 1.94
CA THR A 404 -10.94 15.43 0.91
C THR A 404 -11.85 15.70 -0.31
N SER A 405 -13.15 15.87 -0.09
CA SER A 405 -14.11 16.17 -1.17
C SER A 405 -13.81 17.51 -1.84
N LYS A 406 -13.45 18.56 -1.08
CA LYS A 406 -13.03 19.86 -1.61
C LYS A 406 -11.82 19.71 -2.54
N THR A 407 -10.80 18.97 -2.11
CA THR A 407 -9.59 18.73 -2.93
C THR A 407 -9.92 18.03 -4.25
N VAL A 408 -10.81 17.04 -4.20
CA VAL A 408 -11.28 16.35 -5.42
C VAL A 408 -11.98 17.31 -6.37
N VAL A 409 -12.87 18.18 -5.89
CA VAL A 409 -13.55 19.19 -6.73
C VAL A 409 -12.57 20.14 -7.38
N GLU A 410 -11.71 20.76 -6.57
CA GLU A 410 -10.75 21.76 -7.03
C GLU A 410 -9.81 21.17 -8.11
N PHE A 411 -9.23 20.01 -7.85
CA PHE A 411 -8.30 19.39 -8.80
C PHE A 411 -9.00 18.90 -10.07
N SER A 412 -10.23 18.40 -9.97
CA SER A 412 -11.00 17.97 -11.14
C SER A 412 -11.32 19.12 -12.09
N ARG A 413 -11.65 20.29 -11.55
CA ARG A 413 -11.89 21.51 -12.33
C ARG A 413 -10.60 22.02 -12.99
N VAL A 414 -9.47 21.95 -12.28
CA VAL A 414 -8.16 22.28 -12.84
C VAL A 414 -7.83 21.35 -14.01
N LEU A 415 -8.04 20.04 -13.86
CA LEU A 415 -7.82 19.07 -14.94
C LEU A 415 -8.72 19.37 -16.14
N GLN A 416 -10.00 19.65 -15.94
CA GLN A 416 -10.95 19.97 -17.00
C GLN A 416 -10.47 21.18 -17.83
N GLU A 417 -10.09 22.27 -17.17
CA GLU A 417 -9.63 23.49 -17.85
C GLU A 417 -8.31 23.28 -18.59
N GLU A 418 -7.31 22.65 -17.97
CA GLU A 418 -6.00 22.40 -18.57
C GLU A 418 -6.11 21.46 -19.78
N PHE A 419 -6.96 20.40 -19.72
CA PHE A 419 -7.17 19.51 -20.85
C PHE A 419 -7.82 20.22 -22.03
N LYS A 420 -8.78 21.13 -21.76
CA LYS A 420 -9.42 21.98 -22.78
C LYS A 420 -8.42 22.93 -23.41
N GLN A 421 -7.61 23.65 -22.61
CA GLN A 421 -6.59 24.59 -23.10
C GLN A 421 -5.53 23.93 -23.96
N LEU A 422 -5.13 22.70 -23.62
CA LEU A 422 -4.16 21.92 -24.39
C LEU A 422 -4.77 21.23 -25.63
N GLY A 423 -6.06 21.40 -25.87
CA GLY A 423 -6.76 20.76 -27.00
C GLY A 423 -6.80 19.24 -26.91
N LEU A 424 -6.68 18.67 -25.71
CA LEU A 424 -6.71 17.22 -25.49
C LEU A 424 -8.13 16.66 -25.58
N GLY A 425 -9.13 17.49 -25.35
CA GLY A 425 -10.55 17.16 -25.28
C GLY A 425 -11.23 17.87 -24.13
N GLU A 426 -12.47 17.48 -23.88
CA GLU A 426 -13.29 18.00 -22.79
C GLU A 426 -13.55 16.91 -21.76
N ILE A 427 -13.22 17.16 -20.49
CA ILE A 427 -13.60 16.29 -19.40
C ILE A 427 -15.03 16.64 -18.98
N VAL A 428 -15.98 15.75 -19.25
CA VAL A 428 -17.34 15.83 -18.75
C VAL A 428 -17.31 15.36 -17.30
N LEU A 429 -17.38 16.27 -16.37
CA LEU A 429 -17.28 15.99 -14.94
C LEU A 429 -18.51 15.22 -14.43
N ASP A 430 -18.33 14.46 -13.35
CA ASP A 430 -19.43 13.88 -12.58
C ASP A 430 -20.33 15.00 -12.00
N ASN A 431 -21.64 14.80 -12.01
CA ASN A 431 -22.61 15.80 -11.59
C ASN A 431 -22.38 16.33 -10.17
N ALA A 432 -21.90 15.48 -9.24
CA ALA A 432 -21.60 15.92 -7.88
C ALA A 432 -20.39 16.87 -7.84
N ILE A 433 -19.40 16.66 -8.72
CA ILE A 433 -18.22 17.54 -8.83
C ILE A 433 -18.60 18.85 -9.50
N GLU A 434 -19.41 18.80 -10.55
CA GLU A 434 -19.88 19.98 -11.27
C GLU A 434 -20.70 20.89 -10.36
N SER A 435 -21.64 20.32 -9.57
CA SER A 435 -22.44 21.05 -8.59
C SER A 435 -21.68 21.45 -7.32
N GLY A 436 -20.53 20.83 -7.02
CA GLY A 436 -19.78 21.02 -5.78
C GLY A 436 -20.46 20.38 -4.57
N ASP A 437 -21.26 19.31 -4.77
CA ASP A 437 -21.92 18.57 -3.69
C ASP A 437 -20.91 17.65 -2.97
N LEU A 438 -20.29 18.18 -1.92
CA LEU A 438 -19.25 17.50 -1.14
C LEU A 438 -19.74 16.20 -0.50
N VAL A 439 -21.01 16.13 -0.10
CA VAL A 439 -21.60 14.94 0.53
C VAL A 439 -21.75 13.81 -0.49
N SER A 440 -22.28 14.12 -1.67
CA SER A 440 -22.38 13.14 -2.75
C SER A 440 -21.00 12.65 -3.21
N ILE A 441 -19.99 13.53 -3.25
CA ILE A 441 -18.61 13.15 -3.57
C ILE A 441 -18.07 12.21 -2.51
N GLU A 442 -18.19 12.53 -1.22
CA GLU A 442 -17.75 11.66 -0.14
C GLU A 442 -18.37 10.25 -0.25
N ASN A 443 -19.67 10.18 -0.55
CA ASN A 443 -20.36 8.89 -0.73
C ASN A 443 -19.82 8.08 -1.92
N LYS A 444 -19.40 8.73 -3.01
CA LYS A 444 -18.82 8.07 -4.19
C LYS A 444 -17.36 7.65 -4.04
N LEU A 445 -16.61 8.28 -3.14
CA LEU A 445 -15.23 7.92 -2.88
C LEU A 445 -15.14 6.48 -2.35
N THR A 446 -14.24 5.69 -2.88
CA THR A 446 -13.98 4.29 -2.49
C THR A 446 -12.52 4.09 -2.11
N ASP A 447 -12.22 2.99 -1.45
CA ASP A 447 -10.87 2.58 -1.08
C ASP A 447 -10.13 1.85 -2.22
N VAL A 448 -8.80 1.80 -2.12
CA VAL A 448 -7.91 1.14 -3.10
C VAL A 448 -6.91 0.15 -2.49
N ASN A 449 -7.20 -0.38 -1.32
CA ASN A 449 -6.37 -1.33 -0.55
C ASN A 449 -5.07 -0.72 0.02
N HIS A 450 -5.09 0.53 0.42
CA HIS A 450 -3.93 1.25 0.95
C HIS A 450 -4.12 1.64 2.43
N GLN A 451 -4.47 0.65 3.28
CA GLN A 451 -4.74 0.89 4.70
C GLN A 451 -3.49 1.35 5.45
N MET A 452 -3.58 2.51 6.12
CA MET A 452 -2.50 3.19 6.82
C MET A 452 -2.96 3.73 8.19
N GLY A 453 -2.01 4.17 9.04
CA GLY A 453 -2.31 4.80 10.31
C GLY A 453 -2.76 3.83 11.42
N GLY A 454 -2.96 4.35 12.62
CA GLY A 454 -3.38 3.61 13.80
C GLY A 454 -2.27 3.35 14.84
N ALA A 455 -0.99 3.55 14.48
CA ALA A 455 0.14 3.46 15.43
C ALA A 455 1.25 4.43 15.02
N VAL A 456 0.94 5.72 15.00
CA VAL A 456 1.78 6.79 14.45
C VAL A 456 3.17 6.82 15.09
N PHE A 457 4.20 7.03 14.26
CA PHE A 457 5.57 7.23 14.72
C PHE A 457 5.94 8.71 14.83
N GLY A 458 6.87 9.02 15.69
CA GLY A 458 7.35 10.39 15.92
C GLY A 458 8.47 10.45 16.94
N SER A 459 9.12 11.63 17.03
CA SER A 459 10.20 11.86 17.99
C SER A 459 9.70 12.10 19.41
N ASP A 460 8.46 12.62 19.55
CA ASP A 460 7.86 12.90 20.86
C ASP A 460 7.09 11.66 21.35
N PRO A 461 7.55 11.03 22.44
CA PRO A 461 6.89 9.85 22.99
C PRO A 461 5.48 10.13 23.54
N GLU A 462 5.12 11.36 23.87
CA GLU A 462 3.76 11.68 24.34
C GLU A 462 2.75 11.80 23.18
N ASN A 463 3.22 12.09 21.98
CA ASN A 463 2.38 12.31 20.78
C ASN A 463 2.54 11.22 19.70
N SER A 464 3.24 10.14 20.02
CA SER A 464 3.43 9.01 19.09
C SER A 464 3.48 7.67 19.81
N ILE A 465 3.12 6.60 19.13
CA ILE A 465 3.19 5.22 19.64
C ILE A 465 4.59 4.63 19.40
N LEU A 466 5.16 4.96 18.23
CA LEU A 466 6.45 4.45 17.80
C LEU A 466 7.48 5.58 17.72
N ASN A 467 8.73 5.27 18.00
CA ASN A 467 9.84 6.18 17.77
C ASN A 467 10.25 6.23 16.28
N PRO A 468 11.15 7.14 15.85
CA PRO A 468 11.60 7.24 14.47
C PRO A 468 12.20 5.95 13.87
N ASN A 469 12.63 5.01 14.70
CA ASN A 469 13.12 3.67 14.33
C ASN A 469 12.02 2.59 14.34
N LEU A 470 10.74 2.99 14.34
CA LEU A 470 9.57 2.11 14.36
C LEU A 470 9.49 1.18 15.60
N ARG A 471 10.24 1.44 16.66
CA ARG A 471 10.13 0.73 17.93
C ARG A 471 9.02 1.34 18.78
N VAL A 472 8.22 0.52 19.44
CA VAL A 472 7.26 0.99 20.44
C VAL A 472 8.01 1.71 21.55
N HIS A 473 7.61 2.95 21.89
CA HIS A 473 8.36 3.78 22.87
C HIS A 473 8.53 3.07 24.21
N GLU A 474 7.49 2.42 24.69
CA GLU A 474 7.44 1.77 26.00
C GLU A 474 8.00 0.35 26.03
N ILE A 475 8.33 -0.23 24.86
CA ILE A 475 8.75 -1.64 24.77
C ILE A 475 10.08 -1.75 24.06
N ASP A 476 11.07 -2.32 24.74
CA ASP A 476 12.46 -2.30 24.30
C ASP A 476 12.74 -3.17 23.07
N ASN A 477 12.03 -4.27 22.90
CA ASN A 477 12.27 -5.25 21.84
C ASN A 477 11.09 -5.45 20.86
N LEU A 478 10.12 -4.51 20.82
CA LEU A 478 8.97 -4.58 19.90
C LEU A 478 9.03 -3.46 18.87
N TYR A 479 9.01 -3.84 17.59
CA TYR A 479 8.98 -2.95 16.43
C TYR A 479 7.72 -3.17 15.62
N VAL A 480 7.21 -2.11 14.95
CA VAL A 480 6.04 -2.18 14.08
C VAL A 480 6.40 -1.63 12.71
N ALA A 481 6.70 -2.51 11.78
CA ALA A 481 7.08 -2.17 10.42
C ALA A 481 5.91 -2.39 9.46
N THR A 482 4.85 -1.61 9.64
CA THR A 482 3.65 -1.58 8.79
C THR A 482 3.22 -0.14 8.53
N ALA A 483 2.36 0.10 7.53
CA ALA A 483 1.86 1.44 7.25
C ALA A 483 0.98 2.02 8.38
N ALA A 484 0.77 1.27 9.46
CA ALA A 484 0.19 1.80 10.70
C ALA A 484 1.00 2.98 11.28
N CYS A 485 2.31 3.04 10.98
CA CYS A 485 3.20 4.08 11.49
C CYS A 485 2.99 5.47 10.85
N PHE A 486 2.38 5.57 9.68
CA PHE A 486 2.35 6.80 8.88
C PHE A 486 1.59 7.93 9.58
N PRO A 487 2.20 9.13 9.69
CA PRO A 487 1.57 10.32 10.27
C PRO A 487 0.75 11.11 9.26
N SER A 488 1.01 10.94 7.95
CA SER A 488 0.25 11.46 6.81
C SER A 488 0.32 10.46 5.66
N PHE A 489 -0.54 10.57 4.65
CA PHE A 489 -0.80 9.44 3.77
C PHE A 489 -0.41 9.65 2.31
N SER A 490 -0.14 10.91 1.86
CA SER A 490 0.16 11.19 0.44
C SER A 490 -0.97 10.75 -0.52
N HIS A 491 -0.76 10.88 -1.82
CA HIS A 491 -1.53 10.17 -2.85
C HIS A 491 -0.77 8.95 -3.41
N SER A 492 0.46 8.73 -2.97
CA SER A 492 1.35 7.70 -3.52
C SER A 492 1.11 6.33 -2.88
N ASN A 493 1.24 5.26 -3.66
CA ASN A 493 1.12 3.90 -3.14
C ASN A 493 2.05 3.68 -1.94
N PRO A 494 1.58 3.23 -0.76
CA PRO A 494 2.34 3.27 0.49
C PRO A 494 3.50 2.28 0.54
N THR A 495 3.48 1.21 -0.28
CA THR A 495 4.39 0.07 -0.13
C THR A 495 5.86 0.46 -0.29
N LEU A 496 6.21 1.34 -1.24
CA LEU A 496 7.61 1.76 -1.43
C LEU A 496 8.12 2.54 -0.22
N THR A 497 7.34 3.51 0.26
CA THR A 497 7.71 4.32 1.43
C THR A 497 7.78 3.46 2.70
N LEU A 498 6.84 2.53 2.87
CA LEU A 498 6.88 1.58 3.98
C LEU A 498 8.14 0.69 3.95
N LEU A 499 8.53 0.19 2.78
CA LEU A 499 9.74 -0.61 2.63
C LEU A 499 11.01 0.24 2.87
N ALA A 500 11.00 1.52 2.46
CA ALA A 500 12.09 2.45 2.73
C ALA A 500 12.23 2.75 4.23
N LEU A 501 11.11 2.90 4.96
CA LEU A 501 11.13 3.01 6.43
C LEU A 501 11.70 1.74 7.09
N ALA A 502 11.30 0.57 6.59
CA ALA A 502 11.83 -0.71 7.06
C ALA A 502 13.33 -0.88 6.72
N ASP A 503 13.77 -0.35 5.57
CA ASP A 503 15.19 -0.32 5.21
C ASP A 503 15.99 0.60 6.14
N ARG A 504 15.47 1.78 6.42
CA ARG A 504 16.08 2.74 7.34
C ARG A 504 16.12 2.24 8.79
N MET A 505 15.21 1.35 9.17
CA MET A 505 15.07 0.87 10.53
C MET A 505 16.35 0.17 11.03
N GLU A 506 16.79 0.55 12.22
CA GLU A 506 17.88 -0.09 12.96
C GLU A 506 17.31 -0.89 14.13
N ILE A 507 17.70 -2.15 14.24
CA ILE A 507 17.29 -3.05 15.32
C ILE A 507 18.42 -3.15 16.35
N ASP A 508 18.09 -2.89 17.60
CA ASP A 508 19.02 -3.10 18.69
C ASP A 508 19.05 -4.57 19.11
N PHE A 509 19.98 -5.33 18.55
CA PHE A 509 20.19 -6.75 18.87
C PHE A 509 20.85 -7.00 20.23
N SER A 510 21.32 -5.95 20.91
CA SER A 510 21.92 -6.08 22.25
C SER A 510 20.87 -6.18 23.36
N LYS A 511 19.66 -5.67 23.10
CA LYS A 511 18.54 -5.73 24.03
C LYS A 511 17.88 -7.10 24.00
N ARG A 512 18.44 -8.02 24.75
CA ARG A 512 17.81 -9.31 25.06
C ARG A 512 17.02 -9.15 26.36
N SER A 513 15.78 -9.62 26.43
CA SER A 513 15.06 -9.67 27.69
C SER A 513 15.87 -10.54 28.67
N ALA A 514 16.09 -10.03 29.87
CA ALA A 514 16.64 -10.87 30.93
C ALA A 514 15.72 -12.08 31.09
N THR A 515 16.29 -13.27 30.91
CA THR A 515 15.62 -14.56 31.15
C THR A 515 15.28 -14.74 32.62
#